data_cd24631c67efc93a40de56716b2a12bc
#
_entry.id   cd24631c67efc93a40de56716b2a12bc
#
_cell.length_a   1.000
_cell.length_b   1.000
_cell.length_c   1.000
_cell.angle_alpha   90.00
_cell.angle_beta   90.00
_cell.angle_gamma   90.00
#
_symmetry.space_group_name_H-M   'P 1'
#
loop_
_entity.id
_entity.type
_entity.pdbx_description
1 polymer ?
#
loop_
_entity_poly.entity_id
_entity_poly.type
_entity_poly.pdbx_seq_one_letter_code
_entity_poly.pdbx_strand_id
1 'polypeptide(L)'
;MNEFPQEIVDFDNKAKKIFFSLYENFAQSAKQLDRQKDDNVFQQQQSKYLNTLKTQLENLAQESLNKNSSLKNITLLNKKLSDEINAYLNEFMQKSRSL
;
A
#
# COMPACT_ATOMS: atom_id res chain seq x y z
N MET A 1 21.16 6.85 -11.86
CA MET A 1 20.17 7.90 -12.11
C MET A 1 18.77 7.31 -12.05
N ASN A 2 17.87 7.95 -11.32
CA ASN A 2 16.53 7.42 -11.12
C ASN A 2 15.64 7.82 -12.30
N GLU A 3 15.22 6.86 -13.12
CA GLU A 3 14.23 7.12 -14.16
C GLU A 3 12.86 7.34 -13.52
N PHE A 4 12.05 8.24 -14.07
CA PHE A 4 10.70 8.57 -13.61
C PHE A 4 10.68 9.15 -12.19
N PRO A 5 11.58 10.09 -11.83
CA PRO A 5 11.60 10.60 -10.46
C PRO A 5 10.30 11.29 -10.06
N GLN A 6 9.69 12.05 -10.99
CA GLN A 6 8.46 12.77 -10.68
C GLN A 6 7.27 11.82 -10.51
N GLU A 7 7.16 10.83 -11.40
CA GLU A 7 6.07 9.85 -11.35
C GLU A 7 6.14 9.04 -10.06
N ILE A 8 7.33 8.63 -9.64
CA ILE A 8 7.51 7.87 -8.40
C ILE A 8 7.23 8.75 -7.19
N VAL A 9 7.70 10.00 -7.18
CA VAL A 9 7.45 10.94 -6.08
C VAL A 9 5.94 11.19 -5.94
N ASP A 10 5.25 11.43 -7.03
CA ASP A 10 3.80 11.67 -7.01
C ASP A 10 3.06 10.44 -6.49
N PHE A 11 3.45 9.25 -6.97
CA PHE A 11 2.87 8.00 -6.48
C PHE A 11 3.10 7.85 -4.98
N ASP A 12 4.34 8.03 -4.52
CA ASP A 12 4.70 7.87 -3.11
C ASP A 12 3.92 8.83 -2.23
N ASN A 13 3.77 10.09 -2.64
CA ASN A 13 3.05 11.09 -1.85
C ASN A 13 1.60 10.67 -1.63
N LYS A 14 0.96 10.16 -2.66
CA LYS A 14 -0.42 9.68 -2.56
C LYS A 14 -0.51 8.36 -1.81
N ALA A 15 0.42 7.46 -2.08
CA ALA A 15 0.48 6.14 -1.45
C ALA A 15 0.65 6.24 0.06
N LYS A 16 1.51 7.16 0.52
CA LYS A 16 1.73 7.38 1.95
C LYS A 16 0.45 7.81 2.66
N LYS A 17 -0.34 8.67 2.04
CA LYS A 17 -1.62 9.11 2.61
C LYS A 17 -2.60 7.94 2.74
N ILE A 18 -2.68 7.11 1.70
CA ILE A 18 -3.54 5.93 1.71
C ILE A 18 -3.08 4.96 2.80
N PHE A 19 -1.79 4.67 2.83
CA PHE A 19 -1.19 3.78 3.82
C PHE A 19 -1.49 4.24 5.23
N PHE A 20 -1.21 5.50 5.52
CA PHE A 20 -1.36 6.06 6.85
C PHE A 20 -2.82 5.99 7.32
N SER A 21 -3.75 6.36 6.44
CA SER A 21 -5.18 6.34 6.77
C SER A 21 -5.66 4.92 7.07
N LEU A 22 -5.31 3.96 6.23
CA LEU A 22 -5.71 2.57 6.43
C LEU A 22 -5.06 1.97 7.68
N TYR A 23 -3.78 2.25 7.88
CA TYR A 23 -3.08 1.74 9.06
C TYR A 23 -3.68 2.30 10.36
N GLU A 24 -3.99 3.60 10.42
CA GLU A 24 -4.61 4.20 11.60
C GLU A 24 -5.97 3.56 11.89
N ASN A 25 -6.79 3.40 10.87
CA ASN A 25 -8.11 2.79 11.04
C ASN A 25 -7.98 1.36 11.55
N PHE A 26 -7.06 0.59 10.99
CA PHE A 26 -6.82 -0.77 11.44
C PHE A 26 -6.30 -0.78 12.89
N ALA A 27 -5.34 0.09 13.21
CA ALA A 27 -4.77 0.16 14.55
C ALA A 27 -5.84 0.47 15.61
N GLN A 28 -6.75 1.37 15.30
CA GLN A 28 -7.85 1.71 16.23
C GLN A 28 -8.79 0.52 16.44
N SER A 29 -9.12 -0.20 15.36
CA SER A 29 -9.93 -1.41 15.47
C SER A 29 -9.21 -2.49 16.28
N ALA A 30 -7.91 -2.67 16.03
CA ALA A 30 -7.11 -3.69 16.69
C ALA A 30 -7.00 -3.44 18.20
N LYS A 31 -6.98 -2.19 18.63
CA LYS A 31 -6.90 -1.84 20.05
C LYS A 31 -8.12 -2.32 20.84
N GLN A 32 -9.24 -2.50 20.17
CA GLN A 32 -10.47 -2.95 20.81
C GLN A 32 -10.54 -4.47 20.92
N LEU A 33 -9.60 -5.17 20.30
CA LEU A 33 -9.57 -6.64 20.30
C LEU A 33 -8.67 -7.17 21.40
N ASP A 34 -9.08 -8.28 22.00
CA ASP A 34 -8.23 -9.06 22.89
C ASP A 34 -7.43 -10.04 22.02
N ARG A 35 -6.13 -9.81 21.88
CA ARG A 35 -5.27 -10.63 21.01
C ARG A 35 -5.29 -12.11 21.38
N GLN A 36 -5.53 -12.44 22.64
CA GLN A 36 -5.60 -13.85 23.06
C GLN A 36 -6.91 -14.50 22.66
N LYS A 37 -8.02 -13.77 22.73
CA LYS A 37 -9.35 -14.30 22.41
C LYS A 37 -9.77 -14.05 20.97
N ASP A 38 -9.35 -12.90 20.41
CA ASP A 38 -9.84 -12.41 19.14
C ASP A 38 -8.78 -12.48 18.04
N ASP A 39 -7.80 -13.40 18.18
CA ASP A 39 -6.71 -13.50 17.21
C ASP A 39 -7.22 -13.77 15.79
N ASN A 40 -8.22 -14.62 15.65
CA ASN A 40 -8.81 -14.88 14.34
C ASN A 40 -9.44 -13.63 13.73
N VAL A 41 -10.16 -12.85 14.56
CA VAL A 41 -10.75 -11.58 14.11
C VAL A 41 -9.66 -10.59 13.69
N PHE A 42 -8.59 -10.52 14.49
CA PHE A 42 -7.44 -9.66 14.15
C PHE A 42 -6.86 -10.03 12.79
N GLN A 43 -6.61 -11.31 12.56
CA GLN A 43 -6.04 -11.79 11.29
C GLN A 43 -6.96 -11.52 10.11
N GLN A 44 -8.26 -11.69 10.28
CA GLN A 44 -9.24 -11.39 9.24
C GLN A 44 -9.25 -9.90 8.90
N GLN A 45 -9.22 -9.04 9.92
CA GLN A 45 -9.17 -7.60 9.70
C GLN A 45 -7.85 -7.19 9.05
N GLN A 46 -6.73 -7.76 9.49
CA GLN A 46 -5.42 -7.50 8.91
C GLN A 46 -5.43 -7.81 7.41
N SER A 47 -5.95 -8.98 7.04
CA SER A 47 -6.05 -9.40 5.64
C SER A 47 -6.95 -8.47 4.84
N LYS A 48 -8.07 -8.06 5.40
CA LYS A 48 -9.01 -7.15 4.75
C LYS A 48 -8.37 -5.80 4.47
N TYR A 49 -7.72 -5.21 5.46
CA TYR A 49 -7.06 -3.92 5.30
C TYR A 49 -5.88 -4.01 4.33
N LEU A 50 -5.14 -5.12 4.39
CA LEU A 50 -4.03 -5.35 3.47
C LEU A 50 -4.51 -5.44 2.03
N ASN A 51 -5.61 -6.18 1.77
CA ASN A 51 -6.21 -6.27 0.45
C ASN A 51 -6.74 -4.92 -0.04
N THR A 52 -7.33 -4.13 0.85
CA THR A 52 -7.81 -2.78 0.52
C THR A 52 -6.63 -1.89 0.12
N LEU A 53 -5.56 -1.93 0.89
CA LEU A 53 -4.34 -1.18 0.57
C LEU A 53 -3.80 -1.58 -0.80
N LYS A 54 -3.67 -2.88 -1.04
CA LYS A 54 -3.18 -3.40 -2.32
C LYS A 54 -4.03 -2.89 -3.49
N THR A 55 -5.35 -3.00 -3.37
CA THR A 55 -6.27 -2.57 -4.43
C THR A 55 -6.15 -1.06 -4.69
N GLN A 56 -6.09 -0.25 -3.64
CA GLN A 56 -5.98 1.20 -3.79
C GLN A 56 -4.65 1.60 -4.40
N LEU A 57 -3.55 0.94 -4.00
CA LEU A 57 -2.24 1.22 -4.56
C LEU A 57 -2.15 0.76 -6.02
N GLU A 58 -2.75 -0.37 -6.38
CA GLU A 58 -2.81 -0.82 -7.77
C GLU A 58 -3.60 0.14 -8.64
N ASN A 59 -4.73 0.66 -8.14
CA ASN A 59 -5.51 1.66 -8.87
C ASN A 59 -4.70 2.94 -9.06
N LEU A 60 -3.98 3.38 -8.04
CA LEU A 60 -3.13 4.56 -8.11
C LEU A 60 -2.00 4.37 -9.13
N ALA A 61 -1.38 3.19 -9.14
CA ALA A 61 -0.35 2.85 -10.12
C ALA A 61 -0.92 2.86 -11.53
N GLN A 62 -2.14 2.32 -11.72
CA GLN A 62 -2.79 2.30 -13.02
C GLN A 62 -3.06 3.72 -13.52
N GLU A 63 -3.47 4.63 -12.65
CA GLU A 63 -3.63 6.03 -13.01
C GLU A 63 -2.32 6.65 -13.49
N SER A 64 -1.23 6.37 -12.80
CA SER A 64 0.09 6.86 -13.21
C SER A 64 0.50 6.32 -14.56
N LEU A 65 0.26 5.02 -14.79
CA LEU A 65 0.56 4.39 -16.07
C LEU A 65 -0.28 4.99 -17.20
N ASN A 66 -1.56 5.23 -16.95
CA ASN A 66 -2.45 5.82 -17.96
C ASN A 66 -2.01 7.24 -18.35
N LYS A 67 -1.60 8.04 -17.38
CA LYS A 67 -1.11 9.40 -17.64
C LYS A 67 0.18 9.42 -18.43
N ASN A 68 0.97 8.35 -18.34
CA ASN A 68 2.29 8.27 -18.94
C ASN A 68 2.38 7.19 -20.02
N SER A 69 1.24 6.84 -20.62
CA SER A 69 1.14 5.73 -21.56
C SER A 69 1.99 5.93 -22.83
N SER A 70 2.38 7.16 -23.13
CA SER A 70 3.23 7.45 -24.30
C SER A 70 4.73 7.31 -24.00
N LEU A 71 5.12 7.04 -22.77
CA LEU A 71 6.54 6.88 -22.43
C LEU A 71 7.10 5.60 -23.04
N LYS A 72 8.35 5.69 -23.51
CA LYS A 72 9.03 4.55 -24.12
C LYS A 72 9.26 3.42 -23.12
N ASN A 73 9.49 3.77 -21.86
CA ASN A 73 9.86 2.80 -20.82
C ASN A 73 8.70 2.54 -19.85
N ILE A 74 7.47 2.49 -20.37
CA ILE A 74 6.29 2.29 -19.53
C ILE A 74 6.37 0.97 -18.75
N THR A 75 6.95 -0.07 -19.33
CA THR A 75 7.13 -1.36 -18.66
C THR A 75 8.04 -1.22 -17.43
N LEU A 76 9.10 -0.43 -17.55
CA LEU A 76 10.00 -0.16 -16.42
C LEU A 76 9.29 0.63 -15.33
N LEU A 77 8.48 1.63 -15.71
CA LEU A 77 7.67 2.36 -14.73
C LEU A 77 6.72 1.43 -13.99
N ASN A 78 6.04 0.55 -14.72
CA ASN A 78 5.14 -0.43 -14.11
C ASN A 78 5.88 -1.30 -13.09
N LYS A 79 7.08 -1.76 -13.43
CA LYS A 79 7.89 -2.57 -12.52
C LYS A 79 8.24 -1.79 -11.25
N LYS A 80 8.67 -0.54 -11.41
CA LYS A 80 9.03 0.30 -10.26
C LYS A 80 7.83 0.57 -9.35
N LEU A 81 6.66 0.80 -9.92
CA LEU A 81 5.43 1.00 -9.14
C LEU A 81 5.04 -0.28 -8.41
N SER A 82 5.18 -1.44 -9.05
CA SER A 82 4.92 -2.73 -8.41
C SER A 82 5.85 -2.99 -7.24
N ASP A 83 7.14 -2.65 -7.39
CA ASP A 83 8.12 -2.78 -6.31
C ASP A 83 7.75 -1.88 -5.12
N GLU A 84 7.29 -0.66 -5.40
CA GLU A 84 6.83 0.26 -4.36
C GLU A 84 5.60 -0.28 -3.63
N ILE A 85 4.64 -0.83 -4.37
CA ILE A 85 3.44 -1.43 -3.79
C ILE A 85 3.84 -2.57 -2.84
N ASN A 86 4.72 -3.46 -3.29
CA ASN A 86 5.18 -4.57 -2.46
C ASN A 86 5.88 -4.08 -1.19
N ALA A 87 6.66 -3.01 -1.28
CA ALA A 87 7.32 -2.42 -0.12
C ALA A 87 6.29 -1.89 0.89
N TYR A 88 5.24 -1.21 0.43
CA TYR A 88 4.18 -0.72 1.30
C TYR A 88 3.42 -1.86 1.97
N LEU A 89 3.11 -2.92 1.22
CA LEU A 89 2.42 -4.08 1.78
C LEU A 89 3.24 -4.77 2.86
N ASN A 90 4.55 -4.94 2.62
CA ASN A 90 5.45 -5.52 3.60
C ASN A 90 5.55 -4.65 4.86
N GLU A 91 5.64 -3.34 4.69
CA GLU A 91 5.69 -2.41 5.82
C GLU A 91 4.42 -2.46 6.65
N PHE A 92 3.26 -2.53 5.99
CA PHE A 92 1.97 -2.65 6.67
C PHE A 92 1.94 -3.92 7.53
N MET A 93 2.36 -5.05 6.95
CA MET A 93 2.40 -6.32 7.68
C MET A 93 3.32 -6.25 8.90
N GLN A 94 4.52 -5.70 8.72
CA GLN A 94 5.49 -5.61 9.81
C GLN A 94 5.00 -4.71 10.95
N LYS A 95 4.46 -3.55 10.61
CA LYS A 95 3.94 -2.62 11.62
C LYS A 95 2.73 -3.20 12.33
N SER A 96 1.86 -3.90 11.62
CA SER A 96 0.65 -4.46 12.20
C SER A 96 0.93 -5.59 13.18
N ARG A 97 2.08 -6.27 13.06
CA ARG A 97 2.46 -7.33 13.98
C ARG A 97 2.69 -6.83 15.40
N SER A 98 3.04 -5.56 15.55
CA SER A 98 3.29 -4.96 16.86
C SER A 98 2.04 -4.38 17.53
N LEU A 99 0.91 -4.45 16.87
CA LEU A 99 -0.36 -3.97 17.44
C LEU A 99 -0.92 -4.92 18.50
#